data_a077f683c1e57213034ef99295bc5f33
#
_entry.id   a077f683c1e57213034ef99295bc5f33
#
_cell.length_a   1.000
_cell.length_b   1.000
_cell.length_c   1.000
_cell.angle_alpha   90.00
_cell.angle_beta   90.00
_cell.angle_gamma   90.00
#
_symmetry.space_group_name_H-M   'P 1'
#
loop_
_entity.id
_entity.type
_entity.pdbx_description
1 polymer ?
#
loop_
_entity_poly.entity_id
_entity_poly.type
_entity_poly.pdbx_seq_one_letter_code
_entity_poly.pdbx_strand_id
1 'polypeptide(L)'
;MYETDFRSVVGSEETILWQGRPEKKCFIIESIFNPMLPFALVWAAIDLTIATGLFFSKIHLEDVNGATSAIFIFFLLHMMPVWIYLIGILRSVRSHRNVEYIVTDRAVYISGGSNKYFYEKKTYQELEGVTLNQGYFDKRLGVADIEFKKVKDKEGKLLQSNLTGFAICDVSDYDRVYHLVKEFYEKAKA
;
A
#
# COMPACT_ATOMS: atom_id res chain seq x y z
N MET A 1 -22.08 9.40 -7.01
CA MET A 1 -21.00 8.75 -6.25
C MET A 1 -21.15 9.30 -4.84
N TYR A 2 -21.70 8.50 -3.91
CA TYR A 2 -21.92 8.96 -2.53
C TYR A 2 -20.54 9.02 -1.88
N GLU A 3 -20.02 10.21 -1.68
CA GLU A 3 -18.87 10.47 -0.82
C GLU A 3 -19.38 10.33 0.61
N THR A 4 -19.27 9.13 1.17
CA THR A 4 -19.61 8.90 2.57
C THR A 4 -18.58 9.69 3.37
N ASP A 5 -19.03 10.74 4.04
CA ASP A 5 -18.17 11.49 4.94
C ASP A 5 -17.65 10.53 6.02
N PHE A 6 -16.36 10.23 5.99
CA PHE A 6 -15.73 9.29 6.91
C PHE A 6 -15.95 9.70 8.39
N ARG A 7 -16.14 10.99 8.64
CA ARG A 7 -16.49 11.51 9.97
C ARG A 7 -17.83 10.98 10.48
N SER A 8 -18.76 10.65 9.59
CA SER A 8 -20.07 10.12 10.00
C SER A 8 -20.01 8.73 10.63
N VAL A 9 -18.87 8.03 10.49
CA VAL A 9 -18.61 6.71 11.08
C VAL A 9 -18.13 6.82 12.54
N VAL A 10 -17.63 7.99 12.94
CA VAL A 10 -17.15 8.24 14.31
C VAL A 10 -18.36 8.29 15.26
N GLY A 11 -18.25 7.62 16.39
CA GLY A 11 -19.31 7.62 17.41
C GLY A 11 -19.65 9.04 17.90
N SER A 12 -20.93 9.31 18.12
CA SER A 12 -21.40 10.66 18.54
C SER A 12 -20.81 11.15 19.87
N GLU A 13 -20.32 10.23 20.69
CA GLU A 13 -19.67 10.54 21.98
C GLU A 13 -18.14 10.56 21.89
N GLU A 14 -17.56 10.44 20.70
CA GLU A 14 -16.12 10.45 20.49
C GLU A 14 -15.65 11.81 19.97
N THR A 15 -14.59 12.32 20.57
CA THR A 15 -13.97 13.57 20.14
C THR A 15 -12.84 13.28 19.15
N ILE A 16 -12.93 13.86 17.95
CA ILE A 16 -11.86 13.75 16.95
C ILE A 16 -10.71 14.64 17.39
N LEU A 17 -9.55 14.02 17.62
CA LEU A 17 -8.33 14.71 18.07
C LEU A 17 -7.40 15.01 16.90
N TRP A 18 -7.41 14.15 15.89
CA TRP A 18 -6.63 14.31 14.68
C TRP A 18 -7.30 13.58 13.50
N GLN A 19 -7.12 14.15 12.31
CA GLN A 19 -7.55 13.56 11.05
C GLN A 19 -6.50 13.84 9.99
N GLY A 20 -6.17 12.85 9.17
CA GLY A 20 -5.15 12.97 8.14
C GLY A 20 -5.27 11.94 7.04
N ARG A 21 -4.40 12.09 6.04
CA ARG A 21 -4.26 11.17 4.90
C ARG A 21 -2.77 10.90 4.68
N PRO A 22 -2.42 9.77 4.04
CA PRO A 22 -1.04 9.49 3.69
C PRO A 22 -0.50 10.54 2.72
N GLU A 23 0.79 10.86 2.85
CA GLU A 23 1.47 11.75 1.90
C GLU A 23 1.56 11.06 0.52
N LYS A 24 0.91 11.66 -0.46
CA LYS A 24 0.72 11.08 -1.79
C LYS A 24 2.03 10.68 -2.47
N LYS A 25 3.09 11.48 -2.30
CA LYS A 25 4.38 11.21 -2.94
C LYS A 25 5.01 9.94 -2.38
N CYS A 26 5.03 9.76 -1.05
CA CYS A 26 5.58 8.58 -0.41
C CYS A 26 4.80 7.33 -0.81
N PHE A 27 3.50 7.36 -0.65
CA PHE A 27 2.59 6.27 -0.99
C PHE A 27 2.75 5.78 -2.44
N ILE A 28 2.94 6.69 -3.41
CA ILE A 28 3.14 6.31 -4.81
C ILE A 28 4.55 5.77 -5.04
N ILE A 29 5.59 6.40 -4.46
CA ILE A 29 6.98 5.95 -4.61
C ILE A 29 7.14 4.53 -4.05
N GLU A 30 6.60 4.23 -2.88
CA GLU A 30 6.62 2.90 -2.30
C GLU A 30 5.86 1.88 -3.13
N SER A 31 4.77 2.29 -3.76
CA SER A 31 4.03 1.43 -4.71
C SER A 31 4.86 1.08 -5.94
N ILE A 32 5.72 1.99 -6.42
CA ILE A 32 6.62 1.76 -7.56
C ILE A 32 7.81 0.89 -7.13
N PHE A 33 8.48 1.25 -6.04
CA PHE A 33 9.68 0.56 -5.55
C PHE A 33 9.35 -0.65 -4.65
N ASN A 34 8.28 -1.36 -4.96
CA ASN A 34 7.90 -2.58 -4.26
C ASN A 34 8.77 -3.78 -4.69
N PRO A 35 8.78 -4.90 -3.94
CA PRO A 35 9.58 -6.09 -4.25
C PRO A 35 9.31 -6.73 -5.62
N MET A 36 8.18 -6.41 -6.28
CA MET A 36 7.88 -6.91 -7.63
C MET A 36 8.61 -6.16 -8.74
N LEU A 37 9.12 -4.95 -8.48
CA LEU A 37 9.81 -4.14 -9.49
C LEU A 37 10.98 -4.87 -10.15
N PRO A 38 11.98 -5.42 -9.41
CA PRO A 38 13.12 -6.10 -10.05
C PRO A 38 12.67 -7.29 -10.89
N PHE A 39 11.68 -8.04 -10.43
CA PHE A 39 11.11 -9.15 -11.19
C PHE A 39 10.44 -8.69 -12.49
N ALA A 40 9.62 -7.64 -12.43
CA ALA A 40 8.97 -7.07 -13.62
C ALA A 40 9.98 -6.50 -14.62
N LEU A 41 11.08 -5.87 -14.15
CA LEU A 41 12.14 -5.35 -15.01
C LEU A 41 12.91 -6.46 -15.73
N VAL A 42 13.30 -7.53 -15.03
CA VAL A 42 13.98 -8.67 -15.61
C VAL A 42 13.10 -9.33 -16.69
N TRP A 43 11.81 -9.51 -16.37
CA TRP A 43 10.85 -10.10 -17.30
C TRP A 43 10.66 -9.25 -18.56
N ALA A 44 10.47 -7.94 -18.39
CA ALA A 44 10.37 -7.01 -19.50
C ALA A 44 11.64 -6.98 -20.38
N ALA A 45 12.84 -7.11 -19.78
CA ALA A 45 14.09 -7.17 -20.53
C ALA A 45 14.20 -8.45 -21.37
N ILE A 46 13.75 -9.60 -20.86
CA ILE A 46 13.70 -10.86 -21.62
C ILE A 46 12.79 -10.69 -22.84
N ASP A 47 11.56 -10.19 -22.62
CA ASP A 47 10.61 -10.00 -23.71
C ASP A 47 11.10 -9.00 -24.76
N LEU A 48 11.70 -7.92 -24.32
CA LEU A 48 12.29 -6.94 -25.25
C LEU A 48 13.43 -7.54 -26.09
N THR A 49 14.26 -8.40 -25.47
CA THR A 49 15.35 -9.09 -26.19
C THR A 49 14.80 -10.04 -27.25
N ILE A 50 13.78 -10.81 -26.92
CA ILE A 50 13.12 -11.73 -27.88
C ILE A 50 12.45 -10.93 -29.01
N ALA A 51 11.70 -9.87 -28.66
CA ALA A 51 11.02 -9.03 -29.66
C ALA A 51 11.99 -8.37 -30.61
N THR A 52 13.12 -7.83 -30.12
CA THR A 52 14.18 -7.24 -30.96
C THR A 52 14.85 -8.28 -31.82
N GLY A 53 15.15 -9.47 -31.28
CA GLY A 53 15.70 -10.59 -32.03
C GLY A 53 14.80 -11.02 -33.21
N LEU A 54 13.51 -11.14 -32.99
CA LEU A 54 12.51 -11.44 -34.03
C LEU A 54 12.45 -10.32 -35.09
N PHE A 55 12.47 -9.06 -34.65
CA PHE A 55 12.43 -7.93 -35.56
C PHE A 55 13.66 -7.87 -36.50
N PHE A 56 14.86 -8.13 -35.98
CA PHE A 56 16.10 -8.08 -36.77
C PHE A 56 16.38 -9.38 -37.54
N SER A 57 15.77 -10.50 -37.22
CA SER A 57 16.02 -11.80 -37.86
C SER A 57 15.53 -11.89 -39.31
N LYS A 58 14.82 -10.86 -39.83
CA LYS A 58 14.19 -10.87 -41.17
C LYS A 58 13.31 -12.08 -41.42
N ILE A 59 12.79 -12.71 -40.36
CA ILE A 59 11.80 -13.78 -40.51
C ILE A 59 10.54 -13.16 -41.11
N HIS A 60 10.21 -13.56 -42.34
CA HIS A 60 8.97 -13.14 -42.99
C HIS A 60 7.83 -13.91 -42.38
N LEU A 61 7.25 -13.36 -41.29
CA LEU A 61 6.12 -13.94 -40.56
C LEU A 61 4.84 -14.00 -41.42
N GLU A 62 4.85 -13.32 -42.58
CA GLU A 62 3.76 -13.29 -43.54
C GLU A 62 3.56 -14.64 -44.24
N ASP A 63 4.61 -15.46 -44.32
CA ASP A 63 4.57 -16.78 -45.00
C ASP A 63 3.87 -17.88 -44.17
N VAL A 64 3.54 -17.61 -42.90
CA VAL A 64 2.93 -18.60 -42.02
C VAL A 64 1.56 -18.11 -41.57
N ASN A 65 0.50 -18.67 -42.15
CA ASN A 65 -0.88 -18.34 -41.77
C ASN A 65 -1.09 -18.44 -40.26
N GLY A 66 -1.43 -17.27 -39.63
CA GLY A 66 -1.72 -17.20 -38.20
C GLY A 66 -0.50 -17.06 -37.29
N ALA A 67 0.75 -17.16 -37.77
CA ALA A 67 1.95 -17.04 -36.93
C ALA A 67 2.06 -15.66 -36.23
N THR A 68 1.76 -14.61 -36.96
CA THR A 68 1.78 -13.23 -36.41
C THR A 68 0.83 -13.08 -35.22
N SER A 69 -0.41 -13.58 -35.37
CA SER A 69 -1.41 -13.55 -34.30
C SER A 69 -1.01 -14.42 -33.11
N ALA A 70 -0.45 -15.59 -33.35
CA ALA A 70 0.02 -16.49 -32.31
C ALA A 70 1.18 -15.86 -31.50
N ILE A 71 2.15 -15.22 -32.17
CA ILE A 71 3.25 -14.51 -31.53
C ILE A 71 2.73 -13.33 -30.70
N PHE A 72 1.79 -12.55 -31.23
CA PHE A 72 1.21 -11.44 -30.49
C PHE A 72 0.50 -11.91 -29.21
N ILE A 73 -0.31 -12.98 -29.30
CA ILE A 73 -1.00 -13.57 -28.14
C ILE A 73 0.02 -14.09 -27.14
N PHE A 74 1.08 -14.77 -27.61
CA PHE A 74 2.15 -15.26 -26.76
C PHE A 74 2.79 -14.11 -25.95
N PHE A 75 3.20 -13.02 -26.60
CA PHE A 75 3.80 -11.87 -25.91
C PHE A 75 2.83 -11.23 -24.92
N LEU A 76 1.56 -11.09 -25.29
CA LEU A 76 0.56 -10.52 -24.40
C LEU A 76 0.40 -11.35 -23.12
N LEU A 77 0.42 -12.67 -23.22
CA LEU A 77 0.35 -13.57 -22.07
C LEU A 77 1.69 -13.65 -21.32
N HIS A 78 2.80 -13.66 -22.03
CA HIS A 78 4.15 -13.75 -21.45
C HIS A 78 4.49 -12.49 -20.62
N MET A 79 4.03 -11.32 -21.03
CA MET A 79 4.13 -10.06 -20.30
C MET A 79 3.26 -9.99 -19.03
N MET A 80 2.55 -11.07 -18.66
CA MET A 80 1.64 -11.06 -17.51
C MET A 80 2.27 -10.55 -16.20
N PRO A 81 3.53 -10.90 -15.83
CA PRO A 81 4.15 -10.36 -14.62
C PRO A 81 4.30 -8.84 -14.64
N VAL A 82 4.58 -8.27 -15.81
CA VAL A 82 4.68 -6.81 -15.99
C VAL A 82 3.30 -6.17 -15.84
N TRP A 83 2.26 -6.79 -16.43
CA TRP A 83 0.89 -6.31 -16.29
C TRP A 83 0.42 -6.34 -14.84
N ILE A 84 0.70 -7.41 -14.09
CA ILE A 84 0.36 -7.52 -12.67
C ILE A 84 1.01 -6.39 -11.88
N TYR A 85 2.29 -6.10 -12.13
CA TYR A 85 3.00 -5.01 -11.50
C TYR A 85 2.37 -3.64 -11.81
N LEU A 86 2.11 -3.33 -13.08
CA LEU A 86 1.49 -2.07 -13.49
C LEU A 86 0.07 -1.90 -12.93
N ILE A 87 -0.73 -2.96 -12.96
CA ILE A 87 -2.08 -2.94 -12.36
C ILE A 87 -1.98 -2.72 -10.86
N GLY A 88 -0.98 -3.30 -10.19
CA GLY A 88 -0.71 -3.07 -8.77
C GLY A 88 -0.49 -1.59 -8.46
N ILE A 89 0.37 -0.91 -9.22
CA ILE A 89 0.61 0.54 -9.08
C ILE A 89 -0.68 1.33 -9.32
N LEU A 90 -1.41 1.04 -10.42
CA LEU A 90 -2.66 1.75 -10.72
C LEU A 90 -3.71 1.59 -9.62
N ARG A 91 -3.80 0.39 -9.04
CA ARG A 91 -4.68 0.13 -7.88
C ARG A 91 -4.25 0.93 -6.66
N SER A 92 -2.96 1.01 -6.39
CA SER A 92 -2.41 1.79 -5.27
C SER A 92 -2.73 3.27 -5.43
N VAL A 93 -2.44 3.86 -6.59
CA VAL A 93 -2.76 5.26 -6.90
C VAL A 93 -4.25 5.54 -6.72
N ARG A 94 -5.11 4.60 -7.15
CA ARG A 94 -6.55 4.73 -6.98
C ARG A 94 -6.99 4.61 -5.52
N SER A 95 -6.38 3.68 -4.78
CA SER A 95 -6.65 3.44 -3.36
C SER A 95 -6.31 4.64 -2.49
N HIS A 96 -5.24 5.37 -2.80
CA HIS A 96 -4.82 6.56 -2.05
C HIS A 96 -5.97 7.57 -1.82
N ARG A 97 -6.88 7.70 -2.77
CA ARG A 97 -8.02 8.63 -2.66
C ARG A 97 -9.01 8.26 -1.55
N ASN A 98 -9.03 6.98 -1.18
CA ASN A 98 -9.96 6.42 -0.22
C ASN A 98 -9.30 6.16 1.14
N VAL A 99 -7.99 6.40 1.26
CA VAL A 99 -7.28 6.23 2.54
C VAL A 99 -7.38 7.51 3.34
N GLU A 100 -7.91 7.37 4.54
CA GLU A 100 -8.04 8.44 5.52
C GLU A 100 -7.94 7.86 6.92
N TYR A 101 -7.37 8.63 7.82
CA TYR A 101 -7.14 8.27 9.21
C TYR A 101 -7.86 9.23 10.14
N ILE A 102 -8.50 8.71 11.18
CA ILE A 102 -9.07 9.51 12.26
C ILE A 102 -8.61 8.93 13.60
N VAL A 103 -8.09 9.79 14.45
CA VAL A 103 -7.72 9.48 15.84
C VAL A 103 -8.70 10.21 16.76
N THR A 104 -9.39 9.45 17.60
CA THR A 104 -10.32 9.98 18.59
C THR A 104 -9.77 9.79 20.01
N ASP A 105 -10.46 10.26 21.01
CA ASP A 105 -10.19 9.99 22.43
C ASP A 105 -10.43 8.53 22.84
N ARG A 106 -11.09 7.70 22.01
CA ARG A 106 -11.44 6.31 22.33
C ARG A 106 -10.89 5.27 21.35
N ALA A 107 -10.60 5.64 20.11
CA ALA A 107 -10.27 4.70 19.05
C ALA A 107 -9.45 5.34 17.92
N VAL A 108 -8.85 4.46 17.12
CA VAL A 108 -8.25 4.81 15.83
C VAL A 108 -9.12 4.23 14.72
N TYR A 109 -9.39 5.04 13.71
CA TYR A 109 -10.16 4.67 12.52
C TYR A 109 -9.28 4.77 11.29
N ILE A 110 -9.35 3.77 10.43
CA ILE A 110 -8.64 3.73 9.15
C ILE A 110 -9.64 3.40 8.06
N SER A 111 -9.68 4.20 7.02
CA SER A 111 -10.42 3.88 5.80
C SER A 111 -9.48 3.47 4.68
N GLY A 112 -10.00 2.79 3.68
CA GLY A 112 -9.20 2.37 2.53
C GLY A 112 -10.01 1.64 1.47
N GLY A 113 -9.27 1.10 0.51
CA GLY A 113 -9.80 0.27 -0.57
C GLY A 113 -9.72 0.91 -1.95
N SER A 114 -9.44 0.10 -2.96
CA SER A 114 -9.37 0.57 -4.36
C SER A 114 -10.70 0.41 -5.10
N ASN A 115 -11.38 -0.72 -4.93
CA ASN A 115 -12.65 -1.05 -5.59
C ASN A 115 -13.83 -1.06 -4.63
N LYS A 116 -13.59 -1.46 -3.39
CA LYS A 116 -14.57 -1.41 -2.30
C LYS A 116 -14.01 -0.51 -1.22
N TYR A 117 -14.81 0.44 -0.79
CA TYR A 117 -14.49 1.27 0.36
C TYR A 117 -14.74 0.45 1.63
N PHE A 118 -13.79 0.47 2.55
CA PHE A 118 -13.92 -0.11 3.88
C PHE A 118 -13.43 0.88 4.92
N TYR A 119 -13.88 0.69 6.13
CA TYR A 119 -13.29 1.31 7.30
C TYR A 119 -13.09 0.27 8.39
N GLU A 120 -12.05 0.44 9.15
CA GLU A 120 -11.72 -0.38 10.30
C GLU A 120 -11.56 0.53 11.51
N LYS A 121 -12.14 0.12 12.65
CA LYS A 121 -12.03 0.79 13.94
C LYS A 121 -11.33 -0.16 14.89
N LYS A 122 -10.35 0.36 15.66
CA LYS A 122 -9.80 -0.32 16.82
C LYS A 122 -9.77 0.62 18.01
N THR A 123 -10.29 0.15 19.12
CA THR A 123 -10.16 0.85 20.42
C THR A 123 -8.73 0.71 20.93
N TYR A 124 -8.29 1.64 21.78
CA TYR A 124 -6.93 1.57 22.35
C TYR A 124 -6.69 0.29 23.14
N GLN A 125 -7.74 -0.33 23.71
CA GLN A 125 -7.66 -1.61 24.41
C GLN A 125 -7.36 -2.78 23.46
N GLU A 126 -7.82 -2.71 22.22
CA GLU A 126 -7.62 -3.75 21.19
C GLU A 126 -6.25 -3.65 20.49
N LEU A 127 -5.58 -2.50 20.61
CA LEU A 127 -4.26 -2.32 20.03
C LEU A 127 -3.23 -3.19 20.75
N GLU A 128 -2.35 -3.84 19.99
CA GLU A 128 -1.34 -4.71 20.53
C GLU A 128 -0.05 -3.98 20.95
N GLY A 129 0.19 -2.82 20.36
CA GLY A 129 1.34 -1.95 20.63
C GLY A 129 1.27 -0.71 19.75
N VAL A 130 2.11 0.26 20.03
CA VAL A 130 2.27 1.48 19.23
C VAL A 130 3.75 1.64 18.94
N THR A 131 4.14 1.55 17.66
CA THR A 131 5.53 1.69 17.22
C THR A 131 5.62 2.67 16.08
N LEU A 132 6.68 3.48 16.08
CA LEU A 132 7.01 4.40 14.99
C LEU A 132 8.04 3.72 14.08
N ASN A 133 7.77 3.70 12.78
CA ASN A 133 8.67 3.16 11.77
C ASN A 133 8.93 4.21 10.69
N GLN A 134 10.16 4.24 10.17
CA GLN A 134 10.53 5.10 9.05
C GLN A 134 11.39 4.32 8.08
N GLY A 135 10.84 4.07 6.89
CA GLY A 135 11.54 3.50 5.77
C GLY A 135 12.56 4.46 5.13
N TYR A 136 13.17 4.00 4.06
CA TYR A 136 14.15 4.82 3.32
C TYR A 136 13.51 6.06 2.68
N PHE A 137 12.35 5.87 2.05
CA PHE A 137 11.62 6.96 1.40
C PHE A 137 10.99 7.91 2.40
N ASP A 138 10.48 7.37 3.52
CA ASP A 138 9.87 8.15 4.60
C ASP A 138 10.83 9.19 5.15
N LYS A 139 12.06 8.77 5.45
CA LYS A 139 13.11 9.68 5.94
C LYS A 139 13.42 10.81 4.97
N ARG A 140 13.41 10.52 3.66
CA ARG A 140 13.67 11.53 2.63
C ARG A 140 12.52 12.50 2.43
N LEU A 141 11.29 12.04 2.66
CA LEU A 141 10.06 12.81 2.47
C LEU A 141 9.52 13.43 3.78
N GLY A 142 10.17 13.11 4.91
CA GLY A 142 9.79 13.66 6.21
C GLY A 142 8.47 13.10 6.73
N VAL A 143 8.17 11.85 6.43
CA VAL A 143 6.98 11.12 6.90
C VAL A 143 7.36 9.93 7.76
N ALA A 144 6.39 9.29 8.40
CA ALA A 144 6.56 8.04 9.14
C ALA A 144 5.26 7.26 9.23
N ASP A 145 5.42 5.97 9.56
CA ASP A 145 4.34 5.03 9.82
C ASP A 145 4.17 4.81 11.32
N ILE A 146 2.92 4.80 11.78
CA ILE A 146 2.55 4.44 13.15
C ILE A 146 1.85 3.08 13.09
N GLU A 147 2.56 2.04 13.53
CA GLU A 147 2.09 0.67 13.49
C GLU A 147 1.50 0.23 14.83
N PHE A 148 0.38 -0.49 14.78
CA PHE A 148 -0.39 -0.95 15.94
C PHE A 148 -0.29 -2.45 16.17
N LYS A 149 0.93 -2.99 16.15
CA LYS A 149 1.19 -4.43 16.30
C LYS A 149 2.22 -4.72 17.38
N LYS A 150 2.24 -5.96 17.87
CA LYS A 150 3.36 -6.46 18.67
C LYS A 150 4.58 -6.65 17.78
N VAL A 151 5.69 -6.09 18.20
CA VAL A 151 6.98 -6.23 17.49
C VAL A 151 7.55 -7.65 17.64
N LYS A 152 7.16 -8.40 18.69
CA LYS A 152 7.63 -9.77 18.97
C LYS A 152 6.54 -10.61 19.60
N ASP A 153 6.44 -11.87 19.18
CA ASP A 153 5.69 -12.90 19.90
C ASP A 153 6.36 -13.23 21.26
N LYS A 154 5.64 -13.95 22.14
CA LYS A 154 6.15 -14.43 23.44
C LYS A 154 7.43 -15.26 23.30
N GLU A 155 7.68 -15.84 22.13
CA GLU A 155 8.88 -16.61 21.76
C GLU A 155 9.99 -15.76 21.14
N GLY A 156 9.85 -14.42 21.06
CA GLY A 156 10.84 -13.52 20.50
C GLY A 156 10.92 -13.51 18.97
N LYS A 157 10.02 -14.22 18.28
CA LYS A 157 9.95 -14.27 16.82
C LYS A 157 9.24 -13.03 16.32
N LEU A 158 9.88 -12.30 15.39
CA LEU A 158 9.25 -11.20 14.66
C LEU A 158 8.01 -11.75 13.96
N LEU A 159 6.84 -11.33 14.40
CA LEU A 159 5.61 -11.55 13.63
C LEU A 159 5.78 -10.78 12.33
N GLN A 160 5.99 -11.53 11.26
CA GLN A 160 6.08 -10.98 9.92
C GLN A 160 4.79 -10.20 9.67
N SER A 161 4.89 -8.88 9.55
CA SER A 161 3.79 -8.01 9.20
C SER A 161 3.16 -8.53 7.92
N ASN A 162 2.00 -9.13 8.04
CA ASN A 162 1.18 -9.33 6.86
C ASN A 162 0.88 -7.95 6.29
N LEU A 163 0.97 -7.81 4.99
CA LEU A 163 0.76 -6.61 4.15
C LEU A 163 -0.57 -5.84 4.38
N THR A 164 -1.29 -6.15 5.42
CA THR A 164 -2.58 -5.58 5.81
C THR A 164 -2.62 -5.19 7.30
N GLY A 165 -1.48 -4.80 7.87
CA GLY A 165 -1.43 -4.34 9.25
C GLY A 165 -2.28 -3.08 9.45
N PHE A 166 -3.02 -3.03 10.56
CA PHE A 166 -3.67 -1.80 11.00
C PHE A 166 -2.58 -0.78 11.36
N ALA A 167 -2.41 0.25 10.54
CA ALA A 167 -1.36 1.27 10.68
C ALA A 167 -1.80 2.60 10.07
N ILE A 168 -1.30 3.69 10.62
CA ILE A 168 -1.36 5.03 10.02
C ILE A 168 -0.05 5.22 9.26
N CYS A 169 -0.10 5.26 7.93
CA CYS A 169 1.08 5.27 7.08
C CYS A 169 1.33 6.65 6.45
N ASP A 170 2.60 6.94 6.14
CA ASP A 170 3.03 8.10 5.37
C ASP A 170 2.57 9.45 5.94
N VAL A 171 2.60 9.65 7.24
CA VAL A 171 2.10 10.88 7.88
C VAL A 171 3.22 11.86 8.13
N SER A 172 3.02 13.14 7.76
CA SER A 172 4.03 14.20 7.90
C SER A 172 4.11 14.77 9.33
N ASP A 173 3.01 14.79 10.09
CA ASP A 173 2.97 15.20 11.48
C ASP A 173 3.03 14.01 12.46
N TYR A 174 3.77 12.95 12.05
CA TYR A 174 3.86 11.67 12.73
C TYR A 174 4.26 11.77 14.21
N ASP A 175 5.14 12.69 14.56
CA ASP A 175 5.61 12.86 15.95
C ASP A 175 4.45 13.22 16.88
N ARG A 176 3.66 14.22 16.50
CA ARG A 176 2.46 14.63 17.24
C ARG A 176 1.45 13.48 17.33
N VAL A 177 1.17 12.82 16.20
CA VAL A 177 0.17 11.75 16.14
C VAL A 177 0.63 10.53 16.94
N TYR A 178 1.91 10.17 16.86
CA TYR A 178 2.48 9.09 17.65
C TYR A 178 2.33 9.33 19.16
N HIS A 179 2.72 10.51 19.63
CA HIS A 179 2.61 10.85 21.06
C HIS A 179 1.15 10.88 21.52
N LEU A 180 0.25 11.42 20.70
CA LEU A 180 -1.18 11.44 20.96
C LEU A 180 -1.74 10.01 21.13
N VAL A 181 -1.51 9.15 20.15
CA VAL A 181 -1.98 7.75 20.17
C VAL A 181 -1.36 6.98 21.32
N LYS A 182 -0.07 7.17 21.59
CA LYS A 182 0.66 6.50 22.67
C LYS A 182 0.10 6.88 24.06
N GLU A 183 -0.22 8.14 24.27
CA GLU A 183 -0.82 8.62 25.53
C GLU A 183 -2.15 7.91 25.83
N PHE A 184 -3.06 7.84 24.84
CA PHE A 184 -4.35 7.16 25.01
C PHE A 184 -4.19 5.64 25.12
N TYR A 185 -3.23 5.05 24.40
CA TYR A 185 -2.91 3.65 24.51
C TYR A 185 -2.43 3.27 25.93
N GLU A 186 -1.50 4.04 26.50
CA GLU A 186 -0.99 3.82 27.85
C GLU A 186 -2.08 3.98 28.90
N LYS A 187 -2.94 5.00 28.78
CA LYS A 187 -4.11 5.19 29.65
C LYS A 187 -5.10 4.03 29.60
N ALA A 188 -5.31 3.42 28.42
CA ALA A 188 -6.23 2.31 28.23
C ALA A 188 -5.69 0.97 28.77
N LYS A 189 -4.35 0.86 28.96
CA LYS A 189 -3.68 -0.34 29.48
C LYS A 189 -3.36 -0.25 30.97
N ALA A 190 -3.43 0.95 31.58
CA ALA A 190 -3.26 1.17 33.01
C ALA A 190 -4.49 0.73 33.82
#